data_6a6649b946971e8f8b9ec6bb8e2a49c3
#
_entry.id   6a6649b946971e8f8b9ec6bb8e2a49c3
#
_cell.length_a   1.000
_cell.length_b   1.000
_cell.length_c   1.000
_cell.angle_alpha   90.00
_cell.angle_beta   90.00
_cell.angle_gamma   90.00
#
_symmetry.space_group_name_H-M   'P 1'
#
loop_
_entity.id
_entity.type
_entity.pdbx_description
1 polymer ?
#
loop_
_entity_poly.entity_id
_entity_poly.type
_entity_poly.pdbx_seq_one_letter_code
_entity_poly.pdbx_strand_id
1 'polypeptide(L)'
;MKTTFLTRAVQLATLAAVAAPASVLAGGFSLNEKSASAMGVANAGTAANPENATTVSFNPAGMSQLKGTNISFGAAVVDINAEAKRGSTSATNTLGGPVQGTTGGNIADPAILPNFFMTHEVNESIDVGFGIHAPYGLAADYDDDFVGRYFADKTELTVIGFTPSIAINNGKGLSMGLGMNIMYAEGRLTRYQDIRGAL
;
A
#
# COMPACT_ATOMS: atom_id res chain seq x y z
N MET A 1 26.79 -40.50 3.34
CA MET A 1 25.42 -40.90 2.93
C MET A 1 25.01 -40.10 1.72
N LYS A 2 24.69 -40.77 0.60
CA LYS A 2 24.15 -40.08 -0.59
C LYS A 2 22.69 -39.74 -0.31
N THR A 3 22.37 -38.46 -0.13
CA THR A 3 20.97 -38.06 -0.01
C THR A 3 20.25 -38.34 -1.32
N THR A 4 19.19 -39.12 -1.25
CA THR A 4 18.39 -39.47 -2.42
C THR A 4 17.68 -38.22 -2.95
N PHE A 5 17.33 -38.20 -4.22
CA PHE A 5 16.55 -37.12 -4.83
C PHE A 5 15.29 -36.79 -4.03
N LEU A 6 14.62 -37.80 -3.52
CA LEU A 6 13.44 -37.68 -2.68
C LEU A 6 13.72 -36.91 -1.38
N THR A 7 14.84 -37.20 -0.70
CA THR A 7 15.23 -36.47 0.53
C THR A 7 15.48 -34.99 0.27
N ARG A 8 16.13 -34.65 -0.86
CA ARG A 8 16.33 -33.26 -1.25
C ARG A 8 15.02 -32.52 -1.62
N ALA A 9 14.13 -33.24 -2.32
CA ALA A 9 12.82 -32.70 -2.66
C ALA A 9 11.98 -32.44 -1.40
N VAL A 10 11.98 -33.34 -0.44
CA VAL A 10 11.30 -33.16 0.86
C VAL A 10 11.93 -32.01 1.65
N GLN A 11 13.25 -31.90 1.71
CA GLN A 11 13.92 -30.76 2.39
C GLN A 11 13.58 -29.42 1.76
N LEU A 12 13.56 -29.34 0.42
CA LEU A 12 13.17 -28.11 -0.30
C LEU A 12 11.70 -27.78 -0.07
N ALA A 13 10.81 -28.76 -0.08
CA ALA A 13 9.39 -28.56 0.19
C ALA A 13 9.14 -28.09 1.64
N THR A 14 9.88 -28.66 2.61
CA THR A 14 9.79 -28.25 4.01
C THR A 14 10.33 -26.83 4.20
N LEU A 15 11.44 -26.47 3.55
CA LEU A 15 11.99 -25.11 3.58
C LEU A 15 11.01 -24.09 2.95
N ALA A 16 10.40 -24.46 1.84
CA ALA A 16 9.38 -23.63 1.19
C ALA A 16 8.11 -23.46 2.05
N ALA A 17 7.68 -24.49 2.76
CA ALA A 17 6.54 -24.45 3.66
C ALA A 17 6.82 -23.58 4.92
N VAL A 18 8.04 -23.59 5.44
CA VAL A 18 8.46 -22.74 6.57
C VAL A 18 8.65 -21.27 6.13
N ALA A 19 9.05 -21.06 4.88
CA ALA A 19 9.19 -19.73 4.27
C ALA A 19 7.85 -19.16 3.75
N ALA A 20 6.77 -19.96 3.76
CA ALA A 20 5.45 -19.44 3.41
C ALA A 20 5.05 -18.36 4.42
N PRO A 21 4.73 -17.13 3.98
CA PRO A 21 4.30 -16.08 4.89
C PRO A 21 3.06 -16.55 5.64
N ALA A 22 3.10 -16.53 6.96
CA ALA A 22 1.89 -16.61 7.75
C ALA A 22 0.94 -15.50 7.24
N SER A 23 -0.32 -15.83 7.01
CA SER A 23 -1.32 -14.89 6.50
C SER A 23 -1.36 -13.65 7.40
N VAL A 24 -0.70 -12.57 6.99
CA VAL A 24 -0.74 -11.29 7.69
C VAL A 24 -2.01 -10.58 7.21
N LEU A 25 -3.02 -10.50 8.05
CA LEU A 25 -4.29 -9.82 7.78
C LEU A 25 -4.19 -8.29 7.98
N ALA A 26 -3.04 -7.69 7.67
CA ALA A 26 -2.75 -6.28 7.93
C ALA A 26 -2.92 -5.37 6.69
N GLY A 27 -3.70 -5.80 5.68
CA GLY A 27 -3.86 -5.07 4.41
C GLY A 27 -4.91 -3.95 4.39
N GLY A 28 -5.53 -3.59 5.53
CA GLY A 28 -6.67 -2.67 5.58
C GLY A 28 -6.42 -1.24 5.09
N PHE A 29 -5.16 -0.81 4.98
CA PHE A 29 -4.78 0.53 4.52
C PHE A 29 -3.96 0.51 3.24
N SER A 30 -3.94 -0.63 2.54
CA SER A 30 -3.23 -0.79 1.27
C SER A 30 -3.96 -0.07 0.15
N LEU A 31 -3.20 0.72 -0.61
CA LEU A 31 -3.68 1.43 -1.80
C LEU A 31 -3.19 0.69 -3.04
N ASN A 32 -4.12 0.31 -3.91
CA ASN A 32 -3.84 -0.40 -5.16
C ASN A 32 -3.81 0.54 -6.37
N GLU A 33 -4.06 1.82 -6.15
CA GLU A 33 -4.21 2.89 -7.14
C GLU A 33 -2.84 3.39 -7.65
N LYS A 34 -1.92 2.45 -7.95
CA LYS A 34 -0.55 2.75 -8.36
C LYS A 34 -0.41 3.16 -9.82
N SER A 35 -1.42 2.89 -10.64
CA SER A 35 -1.38 3.17 -12.08
C SER A 35 -2.78 3.32 -12.64
N ALA A 36 -3.07 4.47 -13.27
CA ALA A 36 -4.38 4.71 -13.88
C ALA A 36 -4.67 3.73 -15.03
N SER A 37 -3.67 3.37 -15.83
CA SER A 37 -3.84 2.40 -16.91
C SER A 37 -4.11 0.99 -16.38
N ALA A 38 -3.40 0.57 -15.33
CA ALA A 38 -3.63 -0.73 -14.70
C ALA A 38 -5.01 -0.80 -14.02
N MET A 39 -5.44 0.28 -13.38
CA MET A 39 -6.78 0.38 -12.78
C MET A 39 -7.88 0.27 -13.83
N GLY A 40 -7.69 0.84 -15.01
CA GLY A 40 -8.65 0.74 -16.12
C GLY A 40 -8.97 -0.70 -16.54
N VAL A 41 -8.09 -1.64 -16.25
CA VAL A 41 -8.26 -3.08 -16.47
C VAL A 41 -8.30 -3.88 -15.16
N ALA A 42 -8.64 -3.22 -14.04
CA ALA A 42 -8.69 -3.81 -12.71
C ALA A 42 -7.39 -4.54 -12.30
N ASN A 43 -6.23 -4.00 -12.70
CA ASN A 43 -4.90 -4.58 -12.54
C ASN A 43 -4.70 -5.95 -13.22
N ALA A 44 -5.61 -6.36 -14.12
CA ALA A 44 -5.51 -7.62 -14.83
C ALA A 44 -4.27 -7.64 -15.73
N GLY A 45 -3.44 -8.68 -15.61
CA GLY A 45 -2.26 -8.86 -16.43
C GLY A 45 -1.03 -8.02 -16.06
N THR A 46 -1.11 -7.10 -15.10
CA THR A 46 -0.01 -6.16 -14.76
C THR A 46 1.31 -6.83 -14.39
N ALA A 47 1.25 -8.03 -13.80
CA ALA A 47 2.45 -8.80 -13.47
C ALA A 47 3.02 -9.59 -14.66
N ALA A 48 2.21 -9.89 -15.68
CA ALA A 48 2.58 -10.77 -16.79
C ALA A 48 2.81 -10.00 -18.10
N ASN A 49 2.16 -8.86 -18.28
CA ASN A 49 2.20 -8.07 -19.50
C ASN A 49 2.60 -6.61 -19.17
N PRO A 50 3.88 -6.29 -19.15
CA PRO A 50 4.36 -4.94 -18.84
C PRO A 50 4.07 -3.99 -20.02
N GLU A 51 3.08 -3.12 -19.86
CA GLU A 51 2.71 -2.12 -20.87
C GLU A 51 3.54 -0.84 -20.77
N ASN A 52 4.02 -0.52 -19.54
CA ASN A 52 4.72 0.73 -19.26
C ASN A 52 5.60 0.62 -18.00
N ALA A 53 6.24 1.71 -17.60
CA ALA A 53 7.20 1.73 -16.50
C ALA A 53 6.62 1.33 -15.13
N THR A 54 5.30 1.24 -14.97
CA THR A 54 4.69 0.80 -13.69
C THR A 54 5.01 -0.65 -13.35
N THR A 55 5.52 -1.44 -14.30
CA THR A 55 6.04 -2.80 -14.08
C THR A 55 7.11 -2.85 -12.98
N VAL A 56 7.81 -1.74 -12.73
CA VAL A 56 8.76 -1.59 -11.59
C VAL A 56 8.12 -2.02 -10.28
N SER A 57 6.85 -1.68 -10.05
CA SER A 57 6.16 -2.00 -8.79
C SER A 57 5.35 -3.30 -8.84
N PHE A 58 5.00 -3.81 -10.02
CA PHE A 58 4.21 -5.03 -10.17
C PHE A 58 5.09 -6.26 -10.39
N ASN A 59 6.03 -6.17 -11.33
CA ASN A 59 6.97 -7.25 -11.66
C ASN A 59 8.24 -6.66 -12.31
N PRO A 60 9.30 -6.39 -11.54
CA PRO A 60 10.53 -5.82 -12.10
C PRO A 60 11.14 -6.63 -13.25
N ALA A 61 10.95 -7.95 -13.30
CA ALA A 61 11.42 -8.78 -14.42
C ALA A 61 10.80 -8.37 -15.76
N GLY A 62 9.62 -7.74 -15.74
CA GLY A 62 8.94 -7.22 -16.94
C GLY A 62 9.68 -6.05 -17.60
N MET A 63 10.57 -5.36 -16.88
CA MET A 63 11.36 -4.27 -17.47
C MET A 63 12.14 -4.72 -18.71
N SER A 64 12.57 -5.98 -18.75
CA SER A 64 13.29 -6.56 -19.91
C SER A 64 12.50 -6.57 -21.23
N GLN A 65 11.19 -6.32 -21.19
CA GLN A 65 10.34 -6.22 -22.37
C GLN A 65 10.18 -4.77 -22.85
N LEU A 66 10.60 -3.79 -22.03
CA LEU A 66 10.49 -2.37 -22.33
C LEU A 66 11.84 -1.86 -22.87
N LYS A 67 11.88 -1.44 -24.13
CA LYS A 67 13.10 -0.96 -24.76
C LYS A 67 13.37 0.51 -24.46
N GLY A 68 14.66 0.84 -24.32
CA GLY A 68 15.12 2.21 -24.10
C GLY A 68 14.73 2.76 -22.73
N THR A 69 14.30 4.02 -22.69
CA THR A 69 13.83 4.70 -21.47
C THR A 69 12.33 4.89 -21.53
N ASN A 70 11.62 4.39 -20.52
CA ASN A 70 10.18 4.56 -20.41
C ASN A 70 9.85 5.31 -19.11
N ILE A 71 8.95 6.27 -19.19
CA ILE A 71 8.47 7.06 -18.06
C ILE A 71 6.96 6.97 -18.01
N SER A 72 6.44 6.71 -16.83
CA SER A 72 5.00 6.73 -16.53
C SER A 72 4.77 7.61 -15.31
N PHE A 73 3.82 8.52 -15.41
CA PHE A 73 3.37 9.32 -14.28
C PHE A 73 1.85 9.44 -14.29
N GLY A 74 1.28 9.66 -13.14
CA GLY A 74 -0.15 9.79 -13.00
C GLY A 74 -0.55 10.18 -11.60
N ALA A 75 -1.85 10.33 -11.40
CA ALA A 75 -2.45 10.49 -10.10
C ALA A 75 -3.80 9.78 -10.07
N ALA A 76 -4.14 9.19 -8.93
CA ALA A 76 -5.49 8.73 -8.64
C ALA A 76 -6.13 9.65 -7.61
N VAL A 77 -7.43 9.90 -7.76
CA VAL A 77 -8.24 10.59 -6.74
C VAL A 77 -9.09 9.52 -6.07
N VAL A 78 -8.96 9.40 -4.76
CA VAL A 78 -9.77 8.52 -3.92
C VAL A 78 -10.74 9.40 -3.16
N ASP A 79 -12.03 9.22 -3.42
CA ASP A 79 -13.13 9.92 -2.77
C ASP A 79 -14.02 8.88 -2.10
N ILE A 80 -14.04 8.89 -0.78
CA ILE A 80 -14.76 7.90 0.04
C ILE A 80 -15.77 8.65 0.90
N ASN A 81 -16.98 8.15 0.98
CA ASN A 81 -17.95 8.57 1.97
C ASN A 81 -17.99 7.51 3.08
N ALA A 82 -17.56 7.89 4.28
CA ALA A 82 -17.53 7.01 5.44
C ALA A 82 -18.17 7.70 6.65
N GLU A 83 -19.27 7.16 7.15
CA GLU A 83 -20.03 7.72 8.26
C GLU A 83 -20.28 6.66 9.35
N ALA A 84 -20.19 7.07 10.62
CA ALA A 84 -20.59 6.21 11.72
C ALA A 84 -22.12 6.12 11.78
N LYS A 85 -22.66 4.92 11.97
CA LYS A 85 -24.12 4.72 12.04
C LYS A 85 -24.68 5.19 13.38
N ARG A 86 -25.73 6.01 13.31
CA ARG A 86 -26.48 6.43 14.50
C ARG A 86 -27.08 5.19 15.21
N GLY A 87 -26.96 5.15 16.53
CA GLY A 87 -27.43 4.03 17.35
C GLY A 87 -26.37 3.02 17.74
N SER A 88 -25.24 2.94 17.00
CA SER A 88 -24.05 2.20 17.42
C SER A 88 -22.97 3.09 18.03
N THR A 89 -23.17 4.41 17.99
CA THR A 89 -22.18 5.41 18.42
C THR A 89 -22.62 6.00 19.76
N SER A 90 -21.94 5.59 20.83
CA SER A 90 -22.11 6.11 22.17
C SER A 90 -20.77 6.15 22.90
N ALA A 91 -20.59 7.12 23.78
CA ALA A 91 -19.40 7.22 24.61
C ALA A 91 -19.76 7.76 26.01
N THR A 92 -18.90 7.48 26.99
CA THR A 92 -18.95 8.04 28.30
C THR A 92 -17.73 8.91 28.57
N ASN A 93 -17.92 9.98 29.32
CA ASN A 93 -16.84 10.84 29.79
C ASN A 93 -16.05 10.21 30.96
N THR A 94 -15.00 10.87 31.42
CA THR A 94 -14.16 10.41 32.55
C THR A 94 -14.94 10.21 33.88
N LEU A 95 -16.07 10.86 34.05
CA LEU A 95 -16.95 10.73 35.20
C LEU A 95 -18.06 9.67 35.02
N GLY A 96 -18.03 8.93 33.89
CA GLY A 96 -19.03 7.90 33.59
C GLY A 96 -20.35 8.43 33.03
N GLY A 97 -20.47 9.75 32.79
CA GLY A 97 -21.66 10.34 32.20
C GLY A 97 -21.67 10.20 30.67
N PRO A 98 -22.87 10.22 30.03
CA PRO A 98 -22.96 10.12 28.58
C PRO A 98 -22.37 11.37 27.90
N VAL A 99 -21.63 11.17 26.83
CA VAL A 99 -21.17 12.24 25.96
C VAL A 99 -22.25 12.56 24.92
N GLN A 100 -22.66 13.84 24.90
CA GLN A 100 -23.60 14.31 23.87
C GLN A 100 -22.80 14.70 22.62
N GLY A 101 -23.35 14.40 21.45
CA GLY A 101 -22.71 14.74 20.19
C GLY A 101 -23.36 14.08 18.98
N THR A 102 -22.72 14.19 17.84
CA THR A 102 -23.13 13.64 16.56
C THR A 102 -22.38 12.34 16.25
N THR A 103 -22.64 11.79 15.07
CA THR A 103 -21.90 10.65 14.52
C THR A 103 -20.55 11.06 13.88
N GLY A 104 -20.23 12.36 13.84
CA GLY A 104 -18.96 12.88 13.32
C GLY A 104 -18.93 13.13 11.82
N GLY A 105 -20.07 13.07 11.12
CA GLY A 105 -20.19 13.38 9.70
C GLY A 105 -19.50 12.40 8.77
N ASN A 106 -19.17 12.86 7.55
CA ASN A 106 -18.29 12.12 6.65
C ASN A 106 -16.84 12.34 7.09
N ILE A 107 -16.22 11.27 7.56
CA ILE A 107 -14.89 11.30 8.16
C ILE A 107 -13.73 11.17 7.14
N ALA A 108 -14.04 10.90 5.88
CA ALA A 108 -13.04 10.68 4.85
C ALA A 108 -12.92 11.91 3.93
N ASP A 109 -11.75 12.54 3.93
CA ASP A 109 -11.41 13.57 2.96
C ASP A 109 -10.90 12.95 1.66
N PRO A 110 -11.20 13.56 0.50
CA PRO A 110 -10.64 13.12 -0.77
C PRO A 110 -9.11 13.17 -0.77
N ALA A 111 -8.48 12.11 -1.21
CA ALA A 111 -7.03 11.99 -1.29
C ALA A 111 -6.54 11.94 -2.74
N ILE A 112 -5.43 12.62 -3.03
CA ILE A 112 -4.74 12.55 -4.32
C ILE A 112 -3.49 11.70 -4.12
N LEU A 113 -3.35 10.62 -4.92
CA LEU A 113 -2.27 9.66 -4.88
C LEU A 113 -1.40 9.80 -6.14
N PRO A 114 -0.36 10.65 -6.10
CA PRO A 114 0.55 10.77 -7.25
C PRO A 114 1.43 9.54 -7.37
N ASN A 115 1.81 9.23 -8.61
CA ASN A 115 2.77 8.18 -8.90
C ASN A 115 3.71 8.59 -10.04
N PHE A 116 4.91 8.06 -9.97
CA PHE A 116 5.95 8.21 -10.99
C PHE A 116 6.75 6.92 -11.08
N PHE A 117 6.99 6.44 -12.30
CA PHE A 117 7.81 5.28 -12.57
C PHE A 117 8.69 5.53 -13.78
N MET A 118 9.89 4.99 -13.73
CA MET A 118 10.85 5.03 -14.82
C MET A 118 11.53 3.67 -14.96
N THR A 119 11.74 3.24 -16.21
CA THR A 119 12.61 2.12 -16.57
C THR A 119 13.65 2.58 -17.58
N HIS A 120 14.83 1.99 -17.54
CA HIS A 120 15.90 2.26 -18.48
C HIS A 120 16.66 0.97 -18.82
N GLU A 121 16.75 0.68 -20.11
CA GLU A 121 17.58 -0.40 -20.64
C GLU A 121 19.05 0.03 -20.62
N VAL A 122 19.83 -0.53 -19.69
CA VAL A 122 21.27 -0.24 -19.58
C VAL A 122 22.03 -0.92 -20.70
N ASN A 123 21.64 -2.15 -21.02
CA ASN A 123 22.13 -2.94 -22.15
C ASN A 123 21.14 -4.08 -22.45
N GLU A 124 21.44 -4.91 -23.46
CA GLU A 124 20.57 -6.00 -23.91
C GLU A 124 20.19 -7.01 -22.81
N SER A 125 20.91 -7.04 -21.69
CA SER A 125 20.70 -8.02 -20.59
C SER A 125 20.33 -7.40 -19.26
N ILE A 126 20.44 -6.08 -19.09
CA ILE A 126 20.26 -5.41 -17.81
C ILE A 126 19.36 -4.20 -17.97
N ASP A 127 18.34 -4.14 -17.14
CA ASP A 127 17.42 -3.03 -17.02
C ASP A 127 17.40 -2.52 -15.57
N VAL A 128 17.24 -1.22 -15.40
CA VAL A 128 17.07 -0.58 -14.10
C VAL A 128 15.75 0.15 -14.05
N GLY A 129 15.17 0.24 -12.89
CA GLY A 129 13.89 0.91 -12.68
C GLY A 129 13.84 1.67 -11.37
N PHE A 130 12.96 2.65 -11.34
CA PHE A 130 12.69 3.44 -10.14
C PHE A 130 11.21 3.82 -10.11
N GLY A 131 10.59 3.73 -8.93
CA GLY A 131 9.21 4.12 -8.71
C GLY A 131 9.03 4.97 -7.47
N ILE A 132 8.08 5.91 -7.53
CA ILE A 132 7.56 6.66 -6.39
C ILE A 132 6.05 6.53 -6.42
N HIS A 133 5.45 6.09 -5.30
CA HIS A 133 4.00 5.95 -5.19
C HIS A 133 3.56 5.96 -3.72
N ALA A 134 2.26 6.05 -3.46
CA ALA A 134 1.68 5.91 -2.13
C ALA A 134 1.15 4.48 -1.94
N PRO A 135 1.88 3.58 -1.24
CA PRO A 135 1.44 2.20 -1.05
C PRO A 135 0.39 2.02 0.03
N TYR A 136 0.31 2.95 0.99
CA TYR A 136 -0.63 2.95 2.10
C TYR A 136 -1.09 4.37 2.41
N GLY A 137 -2.32 4.50 2.87
CA GLY A 137 -2.88 5.76 3.34
C GLY A 137 -4.15 5.53 4.15
N LEU A 138 -4.38 6.43 5.09
CA LEU A 138 -5.60 6.53 5.86
C LEU A 138 -5.79 8.00 6.21
N ALA A 139 -7.01 8.50 6.05
CA ALA A 139 -7.42 9.76 6.61
C ALA A 139 -8.81 9.59 7.23
N ALA A 140 -8.96 10.05 8.46
CA ALA A 140 -10.24 10.15 9.14
C ALA A 140 -10.22 11.43 9.97
N ASP A 141 -11.18 12.31 9.74
CA ASP A 141 -11.34 13.59 10.42
C ASP A 141 -12.80 13.70 10.85
N TYR A 142 -13.03 13.65 12.16
CA TYR A 142 -14.37 13.71 12.73
C TYR A 142 -14.75 15.15 13.05
N ASP A 143 -16.02 15.50 12.88
CA ASP A 143 -16.54 16.79 13.32
C ASP A 143 -16.25 17.04 14.81
N ASP A 144 -16.04 18.30 15.20
CA ASP A 144 -15.69 18.70 16.58
C ASP A 144 -16.70 18.24 17.64
N ASP A 145 -17.95 18.02 17.25
CA ASP A 145 -19.03 17.56 18.13
C ASP A 145 -19.23 16.03 18.10
N PHE A 146 -18.28 15.29 17.51
CA PHE A 146 -18.34 13.83 17.49
C PHE A 146 -18.47 13.24 18.90
N VAL A 147 -19.39 12.32 19.10
CA VAL A 147 -19.64 11.68 20.39
C VAL A 147 -18.41 10.93 20.91
N GLY A 148 -17.57 10.39 20.02
CA GLY A 148 -16.34 9.66 20.32
C GLY A 148 -15.07 10.52 20.38
N ARG A 149 -15.16 11.85 20.38
CA ARG A 149 -14.01 12.78 20.30
C ARG A 149 -12.91 12.59 21.35
N TYR A 150 -13.26 12.00 22.52
CA TYR A 150 -12.28 11.68 23.55
C TYR A 150 -11.46 10.41 23.25
N PHE A 151 -11.85 9.63 22.25
CA PHE A 151 -11.13 8.44 21.79
C PHE A 151 -10.39 8.72 20.48
N ALA A 152 -11.03 9.42 19.56
CA ALA A 152 -10.47 9.80 18.27
C ALA A 152 -11.09 11.12 17.79
N ASP A 153 -10.27 11.94 17.16
CA ASP A 153 -10.62 13.20 16.51
C ASP A 153 -10.11 13.12 15.07
N LYS A 154 -8.79 13.17 14.88
CA LYS A 154 -8.17 13.01 13.59
C LYS A 154 -7.18 11.84 13.59
N THR A 155 -7.26 11.00 12.58
CA THR A 155 -6.30 9.93 12.32
C THR A 155 -5.82 10.05 10.88
N GLU A 156 -4.54 10.23 10.68
CA GLU A 156 -3.93 10.37 9.36
C GLU A 156 -2.69 9.47 9.28
N LEU A 157 -2.57 8.73 8.20
CA LEU A 157 -1.38 7.96 7.85
C LEU A 157 -1.04 8.25 6.39
N THR A 158 0.12 8.83 6.17
CA THR A 158 0.67 9.06 4.83
C THR A 158 1.92 8.22 4.66
N VAL A 159 1.98 7.41 3.61
CA VAL A 159 3.16 6.61 3.30
C VAL A 159 3.60 6.88 1.86
N ILE A 160 4.87 7.21 1.70
CA ILE A 160 5.51 7.36 0.39
C ILE A 160 6.50 6.23 0.21
N GLY A 161 6.37 5.48 -0.87
CA GLY A 161 7.24 4.37 -1.25
C GLY A 161 8.18 4.75 -2.38
N PHE A 162 9.44 4.34 -2.24
CA PHE A 162 10.48 4.43 -3.26
C PHE A 162 10.88 3.00 -3.64
N THR A 163 10.84 2.68 -4.93
CA THR A 163 11.05 1.32 -5.42
C THR A 163 12.17 1.28 -6.46
N PRO A 164 13.45 1.34 -6.04
CA PRO A 164 14.55 1.01 -6.93
C PRO A 164 14.50 -0.47 -7.32
N SER A 165 14.76 -0.76 -8.59
CA SER A 165 14.64 -2.11 -9.14
C SER A 165 15.69 -2.38 -10.20
N ILE A 166 16.04 -3.65 -10.35
CA ILE A 166 16.92 -4.15 -11.41
C ILE A 166 16.32 -5.40 -12.01
N ALA A 167 16.47 -5.58 -13.29
CA ALA A 167 16.15 -6.81 -14.00
C ALA A 167 17.34 -7.29 -14.81
N ILE A 168 17.45 -8.60 -14.94
CA ILE A 168 18.40 -9.26 -15.83
C ILE A 168 17.67 -10.25 -16.73
N ASN A 169 18.06 -10.32 -17.98
CA ASN A 169 17.48 -11.25 -18.94
C ASN A 169 18.58 -12.00 -19.72
N ASN A 170 18.24 -13.17 -20.23
CA ASN A 170 19.17 -14.02 -20.99
C ASN A 170 19.01 -13.87 -22.51
N GLY A 171 18.18 -12.93 -23.00
CA GLY A 171 17.85 -12.77 -24.41
C GLY A 171 17.08 -13.92 -25.05
N LYS A 172 16.68 -14.96 -24.27
CA LYS A 172 16.02 -16.18 -24.74
C LYS A 172 14.68 -16.45 -24.04
N GLY A 173 14.06 -15.39 -23.50
CA GLY A 173 12.74 -15.47 -22.90
C GLY A 173 12.71 -15.72 -21.37
N LEU A 174 13.88 -15.80 -20.70
CA LEU A 174 13.94 -15.83 -19.24
C LEU A 174 14.45 -14.49 -18.72
N SER A 175 13.69 -13.88 -17.82
CA SER A 175 14.10 -12.69 -17.08
C SER A 175 13.85 -12.86 -15.58
N MET A 176 14.67 -12.20 -14.77
CA MET A 176 14.56 -12.14 -13.33
C MET A 176 14.63 -10.68 -12.89
N GLY A 177 13.84 -10.29 -11.92
CA GLY A 177 13.84 -8.94 -11.38
C GLY A 177 13.89 -8.94 -9.86
N LEU A 178 14.54 -7.92 -9.32
CA LEU A 178 14.59 -7.62 -7.91
C LEU A 178 14.20 -6.16 -7.72
N GLY A 179 13.28 -5.90 -6.82
CA GLY A 179 12.89 -4.56 -6.37
C GLY A 179 12.98 -4.47 -4.85
N MET A 180 13.31 -3.29 -4.33
CA MET A 180 13.30 -3.00 -2.92
C MET A 180 12.32 -1.85 -2.65
N ASN A 181 11.39 -2.06 -1.70
CA ASN A 181 10.49 -1.00 -1.27
C ASN A 181 11.07 -0.30 -0.04
N ILE A 182 11.42 0.97 -0.19
CA ILE A 182 11.84 1.86 0.88
C ILE A 182 10.66 2.78 1.17
N MET A 183 10.15 2.76 2.40
CA MET A 183 8.94 3.52 2.76
C MET A 183 9.26 4.56 3.83
N TYR A 184 8.77 5.76 3.59
CA TYR A 184 8.67 6.80 4.61
C TYR A 184 7.20 6.88 5.04
N ALA A 185 6.96 6.79 6.33
CA ALA A 185 5.61 6.84 6.90
C ALA A 185 5.51 7.96 7.92
N GLU A 186 4.44 8.74 7.84
CA GLU A 186 4.07 9.76 8.81
C GLU A 186 2.65 9.46 9.31
N GLY A 187 2.49 9.41 10.64
CA GLY A 187 1.21 9.16 11.30
C GLY A 187 0.85 10.32 12.23
N ARG A 188 -0.40 10.77 12.15
CA ARG A 188 -0.96 11.77 13.06
C ARG A 188 -2.22 11.21 13.69
N LEU A 189 -2.28 11.23 15.04
CA LEU A 189 -3.45 10.85 15.80
C LEU A 189 -3.75 11.94 16.81
N THR A 190 -5.00 12.43 16.82
CA THR A 190 -5.46 13.43 17.77
C THR A 190 -6.73 12.95 18.46
N ARG A 191 -6.99 13.52 19.62
CA ARG A 191 -8.23 13.35 20.38
C ARG A 191 -8.44 14.53 21.30
N TYR A 192 -9.68 14.81 21.67
CA TYR A 192 -9.97 15.76 22.71
C TYR A 192 -9.66 15.19 24.09
N GLN A 193 -9.32 16.05 25.02
CA GLN A 193 -9.14 15.68 26.42
C GLN A 193 -10.33 16.16 27.26
N ASP A 194 -10.95 15.24 27.99
CA ASP A 194 -11.98 15.62 28.97
C ASP A 194 -11.30 16.04 30.29
N ILE A 195 -11.30 17.33 30.56
CA ILE A 195 -10.67 17.94 31.76
C ILE A 195 -11.62 18.01 32.97
N ARG A 196 -12.88 17.63 32.83
CA ARG A 196 -13.88 17.75 33.93
C ARG A 196 -13.59 16.89 35.15
N GLY A 197 -12.82 15.83 35.00
CA GLY A 197 -12.35 14.98 36.08
C GLY A 197 -10.96 15.35 36.62
N ALA A 198 -10.34 16.41 36.13
CA ALA A 198 -9.01 16.87 36.54
C ALA A 198 -9.05 18.13 37.44
N LEU A 199 -10.22 18.69 37.66
CA LEU A 199 -10.54 19.78 38.60
C LEU A 199 -11.24 19.23 39.82
#